data_79021de980896a78b15753f170f5f714
#
_entry.id   79021de980896a78b15753f170f5f714
#
_cell.length_a   1.000
_cell.length_b   1.000
_cell.length_c   1.000
_cell.angle_alpha   90.00
_cell.angle_beta   90.00
_cell.angle_gamma   90.00
#
_symmetry.space_group_name_H-M   'P 1'
#
loop_
_entity.id
_entity.type
_entity.pdbx_description
1 polymer ?
#
loop_
_entity_poly.entity_id
_entity_poly.type
_entity_poly.pdbx_seq_one_letter_code
_entity_poly.pdbx_strand_id
1 'polypeptide(L)'
;MQLIDSRDIMASPEVVWAALLNPEVLKDCVPGCESMTGSAEDGFEAVVAQKVGPVSARFTGLVKLSDLDIGKGLTISGEGKGGPAGYAKGGAKVTLEPIEGGTRLSYEVEANVGGKIAQLGSRIIDSFAKKMADTFFERFQTAVEGPAEGEEDKVEEQKKGWFKRLIS
;
A
#
# COMPACT_ATOMS: atom_id res chain seq x y z
N MET A 1 6.66 16.34 -0.48
CA MET A 1 6.72 15.20 0.46
C MET A 1 7.56 14.10 -0.15
N GLN A 2 8.50 13.60 0.59
CA GLN A 2 9.35 12.49 0.16
C GLN A 2 9.47 11.48 1.31
N LEU A 3 9.38 10.19 0.99
CA LEU A 3 9.47 9.13 1.98
C LEU A 3 10.28 7.97 1.40
N ILE A 4 11.37 7.61 2.07
CA ILE A 4 12.28 6.54 1.66
C ILE A 4 12.42 5.57 2.84
N ASP A 5 12.14 4.30 2.64
CA ASP A 5 12.27 3.29 3.69
C ASP A 5 12.37 1.88 3.08
N SER A 6 12.61 0.91 3.93
CA SER A 6 12.62 -0.51 3.55
C SER A 6 12.03 -1.37 4.65
N ARG A 7 11.51 -2.53 4.27
CA ARG A 7 10.91 -3.52 5.17
C ARG A 7 11.42 -4.90 4.81
N ASP A 8 11.77 -5.69 5.81
CA ASP A 8 12.10 -7.09 5.63
C ASP A 8 10.85 -7.93 5.90
N ILE A 9 10.40 -8.61 4.86
CA ILE A 9 9.15 -9.38 4.88
C ILE A 9 9.49 -10.87 4.77
N MET A 10 9.04 -11.66 5.72
CA MET A 10 9.33 -13.09 5.81
C MET A 10 8.42 -13.90 4.88
N ALA A 11 8.47 -13.59 3.61
CA ALA A 11 7.80 -14.29 2.52
C ALA A 11 8.66 -14.19 1.27
N SER A 12 8.52 -15.14 0.36
CA SER A 12 9.31 -15.15 -0.87
C SER A 12 8.99 -13.95 -1.77
N PRO A 13 9.91 -13.54 -2.65
CA PRO A 13 9.62 -12.47 -3.61
C PRO A 13 8.40 -12.71 -4.47
N GLU A 14 8.12 -13.96 -4.84
CA GLU A 14 6.93 -14.33 -5.62
C GLU A 14 5.64 -14.05 -4.85
N VAL A 15 5.62 -14.41 -3.57
CA VAL A 15 4.45 -14.17 -2.70
C VAL A 15 4.24 -12.67 -2.47
N VAL A 16 5.31 -11.95 -2.18
CA VAL A 16 5.25 -10.50 -1.99
C VAL A 16 4.78 -9.80 -3.26
N TRP A 17 5.32 -10.18 -4.41
CA TRP A 17 4.95 -9.63 -5.70
C TRP A 17 3.46 -9.83 -6.00
N ALA A 18 2.96 -11.06 -5.86
CA ALA A 18 1.56 -11.39 -6.11
C ALA A 18 0.63 -10.58 -5.21
N ALA A 19 0.98 -10.41 -3.94
CA ALA A 19 0.20 -9.63 -2.98
C ALA A 19 0.17 -8.14 -3.32
N LEU A 20 1.30 -7.58 -3.77
CA LEU A 20 1.38 -6.17 -4.18
C LEU A 20 0.48 -5.84 -5.38
N LEU A 21 0.17 -6.82 -6.21
CA LEU A 21 -0.67 -6.65 -7.40
C LEU A 21 -2.12 -7.08 -7.19
N ASN A 22 -2.46 -7.54 -5.99
CA ASN A 22 -3.79 -8.04 -5.68
C ASN A 22 -4.65 -6.94 -5.05
N PRO A 23 -5.72 -6.47 -5.72
CA PRO A 23 -6.55 -5.39 -5.20
C PRO A 23 -7.27 -5.74 -3.88
N GLU A 24 -7.59 -7.01 -3.64
CA GLU A 24 -8.20 -7.42 -2.38
C GLU A 24 -7.24 -7.29 -1.20
N VAL A 25 -5.97 -7.67 -1.40
CA VAL A 25 -4.93 -7.51 -0.39
C VAL A 25 -4.67 -6.03 -0.14
N LEU A 26 -4.53 -5.24 -1.20
CA LEU A 26 -4.29 -3.80 -1.10
C LEU A 26 -5.43 -3.08 -0.37
N LYS A 27 -6.67 -3.46 -0.67
CA LYS A 27 -7.85 -2.90 0.01
C LYS A 27 -7.78 -3.12 1.52
N ASP A 28 -7.42 -4.33 1.95
CA ASP A 28 -7.32 -4.66 3.37
C ASP A 28 -6.14 -3.97 4.06
N CYS A 29 -5.10 -3.66 3.32
CA CYS A 29 -3.87 -3.06 3.86
C CYS A 29 -3.89 -1.54 3.91
N VAL A 30 -4.59 -0.88 2.98
CA VAL A 30 -4.70 0.58 2.96
C VAL A 30 -5.71 1.04 4.01
N PRO A 31 -5.27 1.79 5.03
CA PRO A 31 -6.20 2.27 6.06
C PRO A 31 -7.31 3.13 5.46
N GLY A 32 -8.55 2.87 5.85
CA GLY A 32 -9.70 3.64 5.39
C GLY A 32 -10.17 3.36 3.98
N CYS A 33 -9.59 2.37 3.31
CA CYS A 33 -10.00 1.99 1.96
C CYS A 33 -11.38 1.35 1.97
N GLU A 34 -12.33 1.98 1.29
CA GLU A 34 -13.71 1.52 1.18
C GLU A 34 -13.91 0.62 -0.04
N SER A 35 -13.18 0.90 -1.12
CA SER A 35 -13.25 0.10 -2.34
C SER A 35 -11.93 0.17 -3.08
N MET A 36 -11.60 -0.91 -3.79
CA MET A 36 -10.47 -0.96 -4.70
C MET A 36 -10.80 -1.90 -5.85
N THR A 37 -10.67 -1.41 -7.06
CA THR A 37 -10.96 -2.15 -8.30
C THR A 37 -9.82 -1.96 -9.27
N GLY A 38 -9.75 -2.83 -10.27
CA GLY A 38 -8.77 -2.74 -11.34
C GLY A 38 -7.78 -3.90 -11.33
N SER A 39 -6.71 -3.71 -12.08
CA SER A 39 -5.67 -4.71 -12.28
C SER A 39 -4.32 -4.05 -12.45
N ALA A 40 -3.25 -4.85 -12.42
CA ALA A 40 -1.91 -4.36 -12.70
C ALA A 40 -1.79 -3.77 -14.11
N GLU A 41 -2.53 -4.30 -15.08
CA GLU A 41 -2.51 -3.84 -16.48
C GLU A 41 -3.29 -2.55 -16.68
N ASP A 42 -4.49 -2.47 -16.11
CA ASP A 42 -5.41 -1.36 -16.31
C ASP A 42 -5.25 -0.24 -15.30
N GLY A 43 -4.52 -0.51 -14.22
CA GLY A 43 -4.42 0.37 -13.07
C GLY A 43 -5.51 0.11 -12.05
N PHE A 44 -5.39 0.77 -10.90
CA PHE A 44 -6.31 0.60 -9.79
C PHE A 44 -7.07 1.89 -9.54
N GLU A 45 -8.32 1.75 -9.12
CA GLU A 45 -9.14 2.85 -8.64
C GLU A 45 -9.60 2.53 -7.23
N ALA A 46 -9.41 3.47 -6.31
CA ALA A 46 -9.74 3.27 -4.91
C ALA A 46 -10.47 4.47 -4.33
N VAL A 47 -11.36 4.20 -3.39
CA VAL A 47 -11.98 5.22 -2.56
C VAL A 47 -11.48 5.03 -1.14
N VAL A 48 -10.86 6.05 -0.59
CA VAL A 48 -10.18 5.99 0.72
C VAL A 48 -10.67 7.14 1.59
N ALA A 49 -11.26 6.82 2.74
CA ALA A 49 -11.63 7.81 3.73
C ALA A 49 -10.43 8.09 4.63
N GLN A 50 -10.03 9.35 4.72
CA GLN A 50 -8.85 9.75 5.51
C GLN A 50 -9.12 11.01 6.32
N LYS A 51 -8.41 11.09 7.44
CA LYS A 51 -8.36 12.28 8.26
C LYS A 51 -6.91 12.74 8.36
N VAL A 52 -6.63 13.90 7.75
CA VAL A 52 -5.30 14.51 7.76
C VAL A 52 -5.37 15.75 8.64
N GLY A 53 -4.82 15.67 9.87
CA GLY A 53 -5.04 16.69 10.86
C GLY A 53 -6.54 16.90 11.12
N PRO A 54 -7.06 18.13 11.05
CA PRO A 54 -8.49 18.41 11.23
C PRO A 54 -9.34 18.19 9.98
N VAL A 55 -8.73 17.80 8.84
CA VAL A 55 -9.42 17.68 7.56
C VAL A 55 -9.81 16.22 7.31
N SER A 56 -11.10 15.95 7.27
CA SER A 56 -11.66 14.62 6.94
C SER A 56 -12.26 14.65 5.55
N ALA A 57 -11.91 13.66 4.71
CA ALA A 57 -12.45 13.57 3.36
C ALA A 57 -12.38 12.15 2.81
N ARG A 58 -13.15 11.90 1.77
CA ARG A 58 -13.01 10.73 0.91
C ARG A 58 -12.19 11.14 -0.30
N PHE A 59 -11.12 10.40 -0.54
CA PHE A 59 -10.27 10.60 -1.70
C PHE A 59 -10.52 9.50 -2.71
N THR A 60 -10.70 9.90 -3.96
CA THR A 60 -10.71 8.95 -5.07
C THR A 60 -9.30 8.88 -5.64
N GLY A 61 -8.68 7.72 -5.54
CA GLY A 61 -7.33 7.49 -6.02
C GLY A 61 -7.31 6.72 -7.33
N LEU A 62 -6.44 7.16 -8.24
CA LEU A 62 -6.14 6.45 -9.48
C LEU A 62 -4.65 6.11 -9.44
N VAL A 63 -4.34 4.83 -9.63
CA VAL A 63 -2.98 4.32 -9.55
C VAL A 63 -2.65 3.54 -10.80
N LYS A 64 -1.52 3.85 -11.40
CA LYS A 64 -1.01 3.12 -12.57
C LYS A 64 0.35 2.52 -12.24
N LEU A 65 0.58 1.32 -12.74
CA LEU A 65 1.85 0.62 -12.61
C LEU A 65 2.60 0.69 -13.93
N SER A 66 3.92 0.86 -13.83
CA SER A 66 4.80 0.90 -14.99
C SER A 66 6.15 0.29 -14.63
N ASP A 67 6.99 0.09 -15.65
CA ASP A 67 8.34 -0.46 -15.47
C ASP A 67 8.37 -1.75 -14.65
N LEU A 68 7.39 -2.62 -14.93
CA LEU A 68 7.25 -3.90 -14.21
C LEU A 68 8.40 -4.84 -14.54
N ASP A 69 9.22 -5.12 -13.55
CA ASP A 69 10.25 -6.16 -13.59
C ASP A 69 9.81 -7.25 -12.60
N ILE A 70 9.20 -8.30 -13.14
CA ILE A 70 8.47 -9.32 -12.39
C ILE A 70 9.31 -9.88 -11.24
N GLY A 71 8.81 -9.73 -10.01
CA GLY A 71 9.47 -10.20 -8.80
C GLY A 71 10.63 -9.33 -8.32
N LYS A 72 10.97 -8.26 -9.02
CA LYS A 72 12.12 -7.39 -8.70
C LYS A 72 11.75 -5.95 -8.42
N GLY A 73 10.81 -5.39 -9.15
CA GLY A 73 10.42 -4.01 -8.93
C GLY A 73 9.38 -3.47 -9.87
N LEU A 74 8.85 -2.30 -9.52
CA LEU A 74 7.87 -1.60 -10.33
C LEU A 74 7.85 -0.12 -9.96
N THR A 75 7.24 0.67 -10.83
CA THR A 75 6.97 2.08 -10.57
C THR A 75 5.47 2.29 -10.44
N ILE A 76 5.08 3.02 -9.41
CA ILE A 76 3.69 3.38 -9.14
C ILE A 76 3.53 4.86 -9.43
N SER A 77 2.52 5.22 -10.22
CA SER A 77 2.11 6.61 -10.43
C SER A 77 0.67 6.75 -9.96
N GLY A 78 0.39 7.78 -9.18
CA GLY A 78 -0.93 7.91 -8.61
C GLY A 78 -1.35 9.34 -8.36
N GLU A 79 -2.66 9.53 -8.27
CA GLU A 79 -3.27 10.77 -7.85
C GLU A 79 -4.51 10.47 -7.01
N GLY A 80 -4.73 11.30 -6.00
CA GLY A 80 -5.92 11.22 -5.17
C GLY A 80 -6.59 12.58 -5.12
N LYS A 81 -7.90 12.58 -5.34
CA LYS A 81 -8.72 13.81 -5.32
C LYS A 81 -9.74 13.72 -4.20
N GLY A 82 -9.76 14.73 -3.34
CA GLY A 82 -10.65 14.81 -2.19
C GLY A 82 -11.61 16.00 -2.24
N GLY A 83 -11.91 16.51 -3.44
CA GLY A 83 -12.80 17.65 -3.61
C GLY A 83 -12.32 18.88 -2.83
N PRO A 84 -13.16 19.44 -1.93
CA PRO A 84 -12.76 20.62 -1.16
C PRO A 84 -11.52 20.43 -0.28
N ALA A 85 -11.21 19.20 0.11
CA ALA A 85 -10.04 18.91 0.93
C ALA A 85 -8.72 19.07 0.17
N GLY A 86 -8.74 18.92 -1.15
CA GLY A 86 -7.57 19.05 -1.97
C GLY A 86 -7.19 17.77 -2.71
N TYR A 87 -5.93 17.67 -3.08
CA TYR A 87 -5.44 16.53 -3.87
C TYR A 87 -4.00 16.20 -3.51
N ALA A 88 -3.60 15.00 -3.88
CA ALA A 88 -2.21 14.56 -3.85
C ALA A 88 -1.87 13.88 -5.19
N LYS A 89 -0.68 14.12 -5.71
CA LYS A 89 -0.21 13.50 -6.95
C LYS A 89 1.25 13.13 -6.78
N GLY A 90 1.60 11.92 -7.18
CA GLY A 90 2.99 11.50 -7.06
C GLY A 90 3.24 10.10 -7.56
N GLY A 91 4.34 9.55 -7.13
CA GLY A 91 4.75 8.22 -7.51
C GLY A 91 5.64 7.56 -6.48
N ALA A 92 5.85 6.29 -6.69
CA ALA A 92 6.74 5.49 -5.87
C ALA A 92 7.51 4.50 -6.74
N LYS A 93 8.76 4.30 -6.37
CA LYS A 93 9.58 3.23 -6.92
C LYS A 93 9.71 2.15 -5.87
N VAL A 94 9.33 0.93 -6.21
CA VAL A 94 9.38 -0.23 -5.31
C VAL A 94 10.36 -1.24 -5.86
N THR A 95 11.27 -1.73 -5.00
CA THR A 95 12.21 -2.78 -5.36
C THR A 95 12.13 -3.93 -4.36
N LEU A 96 12.29 -5.15 -4.86
CA LEU A 96 12.33 -6.36 -4.06
C LEU A 96 13.67 -7.04 -4.22
N GLU A 97 14.30 -7.38 -3.09
CA GLU A 97 15.54 -8.16 -3.05
C GLU A 97 15.33 -9.42 -2.22
N PRO A 98 15.74 -10.61 -2.71
CA PRO A 98 15.73 -11.79 -1.87
C PRO A 98 16.73 -11.63 -0.72
N ILE A 99 16.30 -12.00 0.49
CA ILE A 99 17.16 -12.08 1.66
C ILE A 99 16.99 -13.46 2.29
N GLU A 100 17.81 -13.79 3.27
CA GLU A 100 17.68 -15.05 3.97
C GLU A 100 16.31 -15.10 4.69
N GLY A 101 15.49 -16.08 4.31
CA GLY A 101 14.16 -16.30 4.87
C GLY A 101 13.06 -15.36 4.36
N GLY A 102 13.34 -14.49 3.40
CA GLY A 102 12.32 -13.56 2.95
C GLY A 102 12.72 -12.62 1.83
N THR A 103 12.13 -11.43 1.86
CA THR A 103 12.29 -10.40 0.85
C THR A 103 12.48 -9.05 1.53
N ARG A 104 13.45 -8.29 1.04
CA ARG A 104 13.56 -6.87 1.40
C ARG A 104 12.83 -6.03 0.37
N LEU A 105 11.79 -5.35 0.83
CA LEU A 105 11.05 -4.40 0.02
C LEU A 105 11.54 -2.99 0.34
N SER A 106 12.05 -2.30 -0.66
CA SER A 106 12.48 -0.90 -0.54
C SER A 106 11.58 0.00 -1.36
N TYR A 107 11.29 1.19 -0.87
CA TYR A 107 10.45 2.13 -1.59
C TYR A 107 10.93 3.56 -1.45
N GLU A 108 10.72 4.33 -2.52
CA GLU A 108 10.94 5.76 -2.57
C GLU A 108 9.65 6.40 -3.07
N VAL A 109 9.06 7.27 -2.26
CA VAL A 109 7.81 7.95 -2.57
C VAL A 109 8.06 9.45 -2.70
N GLU A 110 7.53 10.04 -3.75
CA GLU A 110 7.47 11.50 -3.90
C GLU A 110 6.02 11.88 -4.18
N ALA A 111 5.53 12.92 -3.51
CA ALA A 111 4.18 13.40 -3.73
C ALA A 111 4.11 14.92 -3.57
N ASN A 112 3.27 15.52 -4.40
CA ASN A 112 2.89 16.91 -4.31
C ASN A 112 1.45 16.98 -3.82
N VAL A 113 1.20 17.85 -2.86
CA VAL A 113 -0.10 18.00 -2.22
C VAL A 113 -0.59 19.42 -2.48
N GLY A 114 -1.86 19.55 -2.84
CA GLY A 114 -2.47 20.86 -3.11
C GLY A 114 -3.81 21.01 -2.41
N GLY A 115 -4.34 22.22 -2.40
CA GLY A 115 -5.61 22.54 -1.79
C GLY A 115 -5.54 22.67 -0.29
N LYS A 116 -6.65 22.39 0.39
CA LYS A 116 -6.82 22.60 1.82
C LYS A 116 -5.84 21.83 2.68
N ILE A 117 -5.57 20.57 2.32
CA ILE A 117 -4.60 19.74 3.06
C ILE A 117 -3.17 20.29 2.96
N ALA A 118 -2.81 20.92 1.86
CA ALA A 118 -1.49 21.54 1.70
C ALA A 118 -1.26 22.68 2.71
N GLN A 119 -2.32 23.36 3.13
CA GLN A 119 -2.26 24.45 4.09
C GLN A 119 -1.92 23.97 5.52
N LEU A 120 -2.04 22.68 5.79
CA LEU A 120 -1.68 22.08 7.08
C LEU A 120 -0.17 22.10 7.34
N GLY A 121 0.62 22.25 6.28
CA GLY A 121 2.08 22.29 6.35
C GLY A 121 2.74 20.93 6.17
N SER A 122 4.00 20.98 5.77
CA SER A 122 4.78 19.78 5.46
C SER A 122 4.93 18.83 6.64
N ARG A 123 5.03 19.35 7.84
CA ARG A 123 5.19 18.54 9.06
C ARG A 123 4.02 17.60 9.29
N ILE A 124 2.79 18.10 9.14
CA ILE A 124 1.58 17.29 9.30
C ILE A 124 1.46 16.27 8.16
N ILE A 125 1.75 16.71 6.94
CA ILE A 125 1.70 15.85 5.75
C ILE A 125 2.73 14.73 5.84
N ASP A 126 3.96 15.02 6.22
CA ASP A 126 5.02 14.01 6.35
C ASP A 126 4.71 13.01 7.46
N SER A 127 4.21 13.47 8.60
CA SER A 127 3.76 12.62 9.70
C SER A 127 2.63 11.70 9.28
N PHE A 128 1.66 12.23 8.55
CA PHE A 128 0.53 11.45 8.01
C PHE A 128 1.02 10.38 7.04
N ALA A 129 1.88 10.75 6.09
CA ALA A 129 2.41 9.82 5.10
C ALA A 129 3.20 8.67 5.74
N LYS A 130 4.04 8.99 6.71
CA LYS A 130 4.82 7.98 7.44
C LYS A 130 3.91 7.02 8.21
N LYS A 131 2.91 7.51 8.90
CA LYS A 131 1.96 6.69 9.64
C LYS A 131 1.14 5.79 8.71
N MET A 132 0.73 6.34 7.56
CA MET A 132 0.02 5.58 6.53
C MET A 132 0.89 4.42 6.02
N ALA A 133 2.14 4.69 5.69
CA ALA A 133 3.08 3.68 5.22
C ALA A 133 3.34 2.61 6.29
N ASP A 134 3.57 3.01 7.53
CA ASP A 134 3.80 2.08 8.63
C ASP A 134 2.60 1.15 8.84
N THR A 135 1.39 1.69 8.84
CA THR A 135 0.17 0.90 8.99
C THR A 135 -0.07 -0.02 7.80
N PHE A 136 0.16 0.48 6.59
CA PHE A 136 0.04 -0.32 5.38
C PHE A 136 0.97 -1.55 5.44
N PHE A 137 2.24 -1.34 5.73
CA PHE A 137 3.21 -2.43 5.76
C PHE A 137 3.02 -3.38 6.93
N GLU A 138 2.57 -2.89 8.06
CA GLU A 138 2.20 -3.76 9.19
C GLU A 138 1.09 -4.73 8.78
N ARG A 139 0.05 -4.23 8.14
CA ARG A 139 -1.05 -5.06 7.64
C ARG A 139 -0.61 -5.95 6.49
N PHE A 140 0.23 -5.44 5.60
CA PHE A 140 0.77 -6.19 4.47
C PHE A 140 1.63 -7.35 4.95
N GLN A 141 2.52 -7.13 5.90
CA GLN A 141 3.33 -8.19 6.50
C GLN A 141 2.46 -9.26 7.15
N THR A 142 1.45 -8.88 7.90
CA THR A 142 0.49 -9.82 8.48
C THR A 142 -0.22 -10.64 7.40
N ALA A 143 -0.59 -10.02 6.31
CA ALA A 143 -1.28 -10.69 5.21
C ALA A 143 -0.41 -11.74 4.50
N VAL A 144 0.88 -11.48 4.34
CA VAL A 144 1.78 -12.38 3.60
C VAL A 144 2.59 -13.33 4.48
N GLU A 145 2.88 -12.94 5.73
CA GLU A 145 3.64 -13.75 6.69
C GLU A 145 2.74 -14.60 7.59
N GLY A 146 1.52 -14.14 7.82
CA GLY A 146 0.62 -14.67 8.81
C GLY A 146 0.90 -14.10 10.21
N PRO A 147 0.04 -14.40 11.20
CA PRO A 147 0.21 -13.92 12.57
C PRO A 147 1.40 -14.56 13.28
N ALA A 148 1.82 -13.93 14.39
CA ALA A 148 2.97 -14.35 15.19
C ALA A 148 2.84 -15.77 15.75
N GLU A 149 3.98 -16.40 16.09
CA GLU A 149 4.03 -17.73 16.73
C GLU A 149 3.12 -17.81 17.95
N GLY A 150 2.35 -18.89 18.06
CA GLY A 150 1.34 -19.12 19.12
C GLY A 150 -0.10 -19.02 18.64
N GLU A 151 -0.31 -18.54 17.43
CA GLU A 151 -1.63 -18.47 16.79
C GLU A 151 -1.69 -19.34 15.53
N GLU A 152 -0.84 -20.38 15.46
CA GLU A 152 -0.67 -21.24 14.29
C GLU A 152 -1.97 -21.86 13.78
N ASP A 153 -2.86 -22.30 14.66
CA ASP A 153 -4.13 -22.89 14.29
C ASP A 153 -5.10 -21.90 13.64
N LYS A 154 -5.08 -20.66 14.14
CA LYS A 154 -5.85 -19.56 13.54
C LYS A 154 -5.23 -19.08 12.23
N VAL A 155 -3.91 -19.17 12.12
CA VAL A 155 -3.15 -18.82 10.91
C VAL A 155 -3.50 -19.75 9.77
N GLU A 156 -3.55 -21.06 10.03
CA GLU A 156 -3.89 -22.06 8.99
C GLU A 156 -5.32 -21.86 8.48
N GLU A 157 -6.28 -21.58 9.34
CA GLU A 157 -7.65 -21.28 8.92
C GLU A 157 -7.74 -19.99 8.12
N GLN A 158 -7.04 -18.96 8.53
CA GLN A 158 -6.98 -17.69 7.79
C GLN A 158 -6.25 -17.83 6.47
N LYS A 159 -5.14 -18.57 6.43
CA LYS A 159 -4.43 -18.88 5.18
C LYS A 159 -5.29 -19.68 4.22
N LYS A 160 -6.02 -20.68 4.69
CA LYS A 160 -6.95 -21.45 3.87
C LYS A 160 -8.07 -20.58 3.33
N GLY A 161 -8.61 -19.68 4.14
CA GLY A 161 -9.61 -18.71 3.71
C GLY A 161 -9.06 -17.72 2.68
N TRP A 162 -7.84 -17.26 2.89
CA TRP A 162 -7.15 -16.33 2.00
C TRP A 162 -6.81 -17.00 0.66
N PHE A 163 -6.28 -18.23 0.68
CA PHE A 163 -6.02 -19.02 -0.52
C PHE A 163 -7.30 -19.33 -1.29
N LYS A 164 -8.38 -19.64 -0.60
CA LYS A 164 -9.69 -19.84 -1.25
C LYS A 164 -10.16 -18.58 -1.98
N ARG A 165 -9.93 -17.40 -1.42
CA ARG A 165 -10.25 -16.13 -2.08
C ARG A 165 -9.38 -15.86 -3.30
N LEU A 166 -8.12 -16.27 -3.27
CA LEU A 166 -7.20 -16.11 -4.41
C LEU A 166 -7.48 -17.08 -5.54
N ILE A 167 -8.00 -18.26 -5.23
CA ILE A 167 -8.24 -19.36 -6.20
C ILE A 167 -9.68 -19.29 -6.76
N SER A 168 -10.58 -18.68 -6.06
CA SER A 168 -11.95 -18.44 -6.51
C SER A 168 -12.09 -17.01 -7.02
#